data_8e31587a6b15ce1702e020ba5518dd48
#
_entry.id   8e31587a6b15ce1702e020ba5518dd48
#
_cell.length_a   1.000
_cell.length_b   1.000
_cell.length_c   1.000
_cell.angle_alpha   90.00
_cell.angle_beta   90.00
_cell.angle_gamma   90.00
#
_symmetry.space_group_name_H-M   'P 1'
#
loop_
_entity.id
_entity.type
_entity.pdbx_description
1 polymer ?
#
loop_
_entity_poly.entity_id
_entity_poly.type
_entity_poly.pdbx_seq_one_letter_code
_entity_poly.pdbx_strand_id
1 'polypeptide(L)'
;MTSLPTESERRDYMPKLLVNGRKIAEEFAFLSSAERNSAFFSELTKAVAVDIGRCLSRPLPPSYRLIRIDGRLDDDKFEIALLDTATNAVVYYNRVIIVGDIYLEAKPVAQCLVWRTTNYPHSEVLHGVAGDVFFKYLLEAYQVIMSDNAQTGNGQQFWLTQISRALYENLFVYYYDSMRCKLQLIGNEGALEELKSTMWGEDDSYCYQLAIISKVELPAGLEVEIKEGA
;
A
#
# COMPACT_ATOMS: atom_id res chain seq x y z
N MET A 1 27.76 -7.94 20.20
CA MET A 1 26.51 -7.98 20.97
C MET A 1 25.85 -6.61 20.79
N THR A 2 24.97 -6.50 19.83
CA THR A 2 24.19 -5.27 19.62
C THR A 2 23.05 -5.29 20.64
N SER A 3 22.99 -4.28 21.48
CA SER A 3 21.92 -4.11 22.47
C SER A 3 20.58 -3.90 21.74
N LEU A 4 19.54 -4.57 22.18
CA LEU A 4 18.17 -4.33 21.68
C LEU A 4 17.80 -2.86 21.93
N PRO A 5 17.10 -2.21 20.98
CA PRO A 5 16.67 -0.82 21.13
C PRO A 5 15.72 -0.66 22.32
N THR A 6 15.82 0.46 23.01
CA THR A 6 14.97 0.82 24.14
C THR A 6 13.52 1.05 23.69
N GLU A 7 12.56 1.02 24.61
CA GLU A 7 11.12 1.24 24.32
C GLU A 7 10.86 2.62 23.70
N SER A 8 11.68 3.63 24.00
CA SER A 8 11.65 4.96 23.38
C SER A 8 12.12 4.91 21.93
N GLU A 9 13.22 4.19 21.66
CA GLU A 9 13.74 3.99 20.31
C GLU A 9 12.79 3.14 19.45
N ARG A 10 12.04 2.21 20.06
CA ARG A 10 11.01 1.43 19.35
C ARG A 10 9.85 2.28 18.84
N ARG A 11 9.48 3.36 19.54
CA ARG A 11 8.41 4.29 19.11
C ARG A 11 8.80 5.13 17.90
N ASP A 12 10.08 5.41 17.71
CA ASP A 12 10.58 6.19 16.58
C ASP A 12 10.76 5.34 15.30
N TYR A 13 10.84 4.01 15.44
CA TYR A 13 11.02 3.06 14.33
C TYR A 13 9.77 2.26 13.97
N MET A 14 8.68 2.38 14.73
CA MET A 14 7.40 1.83 14.27
C MET A 14 7.01 2.52 12.97
N PRO A 15 6.47 1.78 11.95
CA PRO A 15 5.81 2.43 10.82
C PRO A 15 4.90 3.50 11.40
N LYS A 16 5.14 4.77 11.07
CA LYS A 16 4.30 5.86 11.60
C LYS A 16 2.88 5.48 11.29
N LEU A 17 2.14 5.08 12.32
CA LEU A 17 0.72 4.75 12.25
C LEU A 17 0.05 5.90 11.50
N LEU A 18 -0.28 5.66 10.24
CA LEU A 18 -1.09 6.60 9.47
C LEU A 18 -2.44 6.63 10.17
N VAL A 19 -2.59 7.66 10.94
CA VAL A 19 -3.64 7.90 11.90
C VAL A 19 -5.01 7.59 11.29
N ASN A 20 -5.68 6.54 11.82
CA ASN A 20 -7.13 6.36 11.78
C ASN A 20 -7.78 6.18 10.38
N GLY A 21 -8.35 4.98 10.08
CA GLY A 21 -9.01 4.66 8.80
C GLY A 21 -10.11 5.62 8.38
N ARG A 22 -10.81 6.24 9.33
CA ARG A 22 -11.70 7.36 9.04
C ARG A 22 -10.96 8.55 8.43
N LYS A 23 -9.77 8.90 8.90
CA LYS A 23 -8.96 9.98 8.33
C LYS A 23 -8.50 9.70 6.90
N ILE A 24 -8.17 8.46 6.54
CA ILE A 24 -7.74 8.15 5.17
C ILE A 24 -8.92 8.17 4.20
N ALA A 25 -10.07 7.64 4.59
CA ALA A 25 -11.29 7.79 3.80
C ALA A 25 -11.67 9.27 3.65
N GLU A 26 -11.49 10.07 4.69
CA GLU A 26 -11.68 11.52 4.67
C GLU A 26 -10.58 12.22 3.86
N GLU A 27 -9.32 11.78 3.96
CA GLU A 27 -8.19 12.31 3.20
C GLU A 27 -8.35 12.18 1.69
N PHE A 28 -8.94 11.07 1.22
CA PHE A 28 -9.21 10.88 -0.21
C PHE A 28 -10.65 11.21 -0.62
N ALA A 29 -11.51 11.58 0.31
CA ALA A 29 -12.89 11.97 0.01
C ALA A 29 -12.97 13.16 -0.97
N PHE A 30 -11.97 14.04 -0.96
CA PHE A 30 -11.90 15.16 -1.89
C PHE A 30 -11.78 14.70 -3.35
N LEU A 31 -11.15 13.54 -3.60
CA LEU A 31 -11.03 12.98 -4.95
C LEU A 31 -12.38 12.52 -5.53
N SER A 32 -13.39 12.32 -4.68
CA SER A 32 -14.76 12.00 -5.11
C SER A 32 -15.56 13.26 -5.49
N SER A 33 -15.09 14.47 -5.15
CA SER A 33 -15.69 15.73 -5.59
C SER A 33 -15.08 16.16 -6.93
N ALA A 34 -15.89 16.37 -7.94
CA ALA A 34 -15.40 16.73 -9.28
C ALA A 34 -14.53 18.01 -9.27
N GLU A 35 -14.94 19.03 -8.53
CA GLU A 35 -14.21 20.29 -8.41
C GLU A 35 -12.85 20.10 -7.73
N ARG A 36 -12.83 19.43 -6.57
CA ARG A 36 -11.59 19.19 -5.82
C ARG A 36 -10.65 18.24 -6.54
N ASN A 37 -11.19 17.24 -7.23
CA ASN A 37 -10.41 16.31 -8.06
C ASN A 37 -9.74 17.05 -9.22
N SER A 38 -10.46 17.95 -9.92
CA SER A 38 -9.91 18.77 -11.00
C SER A 38 -8.86 19.76 -10.49
N ALA A 39 -9.04 20.35 -9.31
CA ALA A 39 -8.02 21.17 -8.67
C ALA A 39 -6.76 20.36 -8.38
N PHE A 40 -6.91 19.17 -7.82
CA PHE A 40 -5.80 18.26 -7.55
C PHE A 40 -5.11 17.76 -8.83
N PHE A 41 -5.86 17.45 -9.89
CA PHE A 41 -5.30 17.18 -11.22
C PHE A 41 -4.37 18.33 -11.66
N SER A 42 -4.83 19.57 -11.50
CA SER A 42 -4.05 20.76 -11.86
C SER A 42 -2.77 20.92 -11.02
N GLU A 43 -2.78 20.50 -9.76
CA GLU A 43 -1.58 20.47 -8.91
C GLU A 43 -0.59 19.40 -9.38
N LEU A 44 -1.07 18.17 -9.64
CA LEU A 44 -0.22 17.07 -10.08
C LEU A 44 0.42 17.34 -11.45
N THR A 45 -0.30 17.98 -12.36
CA THR A 45 0.23 18.30 -13.70
C THR A 45 1.29 19.43 -13.70
N LYS A 46 1.36 20.24 -12.65
CA LYS A 46 2.42 21.26 -12.45
C LYS A 46 3.68 20.68 -11.81
N ALA A 47 3.58 19.54 -11.15
CA ALA A 47 4.71 18.91 -10.50
C ALA A 47 5.66 18.25 -11.51
N VAL A 48 6.91 18.09 -11.11
CA VAL A 48 7.87 17.28 -11.88
C VAL A 48 7.47 15.82 -11.79
N ALA A 49 7.11 15.22 -12.91
CA ALA A 49 6.57 13.88 -12.96
C ALA A 49 7.31 13.02 -13.98
N VAL A 50 7.43 11.72 -13.66
CA VAL A 50 7.96 10.70 -14.56
C VAL A 50 6.79 9.86 -15.09
N ASP A 51 6.71 9.68 -16.41
CA ASP A 51 5.75 8.76 -17.01
C ASP A 51 6.16 7.31 -16.75
N ILE A 52 5.29 6.55 -16.10
CA ILE A 52 5.51 5.14 -15.79
C ILE A 52 4.52 4.21 -16.50
N GLY A 53 3.77 4.72 -17.46
CA GLY A 53 2.75 3.97 -18.21
C GLY A 53 3.27 2.68 -18.86
N ARG A 54 4.58 2.59 -19.12
CA ARG A 54 5.22 1.38 -19.65
C ARG A 54 5.14 0.16 -18.72
N CYS A 55 4.85 0.33 -17.42
CA CYS A 55 4.67 -0.79 -16.50
C CYS A 55 3.31 -1.50 -16.71
N LEU A 56 2.37 -0.88 -17.41
CA LEU A 56 1.06 -1.44 -17.62
C LEU A 56 1.07 -2.55 -18.68
N SER A 57 0.25 -3.57 -18.46
CA SER A 57 0.03 -4.69 -19.39
C SER A 57 -0.64 -4.25 -20.70
N ARG A 58 -1.37 -3.15 -20.67
CA ARG A 58 -2.10 -2.60 -21.81
C ARG A 58 -1.72 -1.15 -22.02
N PRO A 59 -1.55 -0.70 -23.27
CA PRO A 59 -1.31 0.70 -23.53
C PRO A 59 -2.52 1.53 -23.10
N LEU A 60 -2.26 2.70 -22.54
CA LEU A 60 -3.31 3.65 -22.17
C LEU A 60 -3.87 4.35 -23.42
N PRO A 61 -5.17 4.67 -23.44
CA PRO A 61 -5.71 5.59 -24.41
C PRO A 61 -4.98 6.95 -24.39
N PRO A 62 -4.93 7.70 -25.51
CA PRO A 62 -4.11 8.93 -25.59
C PRO A 62 -4.42 10.01 -24.57
N SER A 63 -5.65 10.03 -24.03
CA SER A 63 -6.04 10.98 -22.98
C SER A 63 -5.60 10.57 -21.58
N TYR A 64 -5.02 9.38 -21.40
CA TYR A 64 -4.62 8.92 -20.07
C TYR A 64 -3.10 8.87 -19.91
N ARG A 65 -2.62 9.26 -18.74
CA ARG A 65 -1.20 9.20 -18.38
C ARG A 65 -1.04 8.64 -16.98
N LEU A 66 -0.20 7.62 -16.83
CA LEU A 66 0.21 7.11 -15.52
C LEU A 66 1.55 7.73 -15.15
N ILE A 67 1.56 8.51 -14.09
CA ILE A 67 2.74 9.28 -13.67
C ILE A 67 3.14 8.96 -12.23
N ARG A 68 4.44 9.09 -11.97
CA ARG A 68 5.02 9.16 -10.63
C ARG A 68 5.49 10.58 -10.36
N ILE A 69 5.26 11.07 -9.16
CA ILE A 69 5.65 12.39 -8.68
C ILE A 69 6.44 12.22 -7.39
N ASP A 70 7.66 12.72 -7.39
CA ASP A 70 8.54 12.77 -6.23
C ASP A 70 8.66 14.23 -5.73
N GLY A 71 8.98 14.43 -4.45
CA GLY A 71 9.30 15.73 -3.87
C GLY A 71 8.13 16.71 -3.67
N ARG A 72 6.88 16.28 -3.89
CA ARG A 72 5.69 17.08 -3.55
C ARG A 72 5.21 16.81 -2.11
N LEU A 73 5.50 15.66 -1.60
CA LEU A 73 5.29 15.24 -0.20
C LEU A 73 6.64 15.17 0.52
N ASP A 74 6.63 14.70 1.76
CA ASP A 74 7.86 14.47 2.55
C ASP A 74 8.80 13.47 1.83
N ASP A 75 10.08 13.48 2.17
CA ASP A 75 11.14 12.73 1.47
C ASP A 75 10.94 11.20 1.47
N ASP A 76 10.19 10.68 2.43
CA ASP A 76 9.84 9.25 2.53
C ASP A 76 8.59 8.88 1.71
N LYS A 77 8.03 9.80 0.91
CA LYS A 77 6.77 9.62 0.18
C LYS A 77 6.90 10.02 -1.27
N PHE A 78 6.15 9.30 -2.10
CA PHE A 78 5.90 9.70 -3.48
C PHE A 78 4.47 9.34 -3.90
N GLU A 79 4.06 9.84 -5.04
CA GLU A 79 2.71 9.67 -5.54
C GLU A 79 2.72 9.00 -6.90
N ILE A 80 1.73 8.13 -7.14
CA ILE A 80 1.44 7.58 -8.46
C ILE A 80 0.00 7.96 -8.79
N ALA A 81 -0.21 8.54 -9.96
CA ALA A 81 -1.54 8.94 -10.40
C ALA A 81 -1.81 8.54 -11.84
N LEU A 82 -3.01 8.03 -12.12
CA LEU A 82 -3.54 7.93 -13.46
C LEU A 82 -4.44 9.14 -13.71
N LEU A 83 -4.05 9.93 -14.69
CA LEU A 83 -4.70 11.17 -15.07
C LEU A 83 -5.51 10.97 -16.35
N ASP A 84 -6.74 11.48 -16.39
CA ASP A 84 -7.48 11.69 -17.62
C ASP A 84 -7.38 13.16 -18.03
N THR A 85 -6.62 13.43 -19.08
CA THR A 85 -6.38 14.78 -19.58
C THR A 85 -7.55 15.34 -20.39
N ALA A 86 -8.49 14.52 -20.84
CA ALA A 86 -9.68 14.96 -21.55
C ALA A 86 -10.71 15.59 -20.59
N THR A 87 -10.80 15.06 -19.38
CA THR A 87 -11.75 15.54 -18.37
C THR A 87 -11.09 16.31 -17.22
N ASN A 88 -9.75 16.45 -17.24
CA ASN A 88 -8.95 17.03 -16.16
C ASN A 88 -9.22 16.36 -14.80
N ALA A 89 -9.19 15.04 -14.79
CA ALA A 89 -9.51 14.26 -13.62
C ALA A 89 -8.38 13.30 -13.21
N VAL A 90 -8.20 13.12 -11.91
CA VAL A 90 -7.45 12.00 -11.34
C VAL A 90 -8.40 10.82 -11.23
N VAL A 91 -8.07 9.68 -11.84
CA VAL A 91 -8.92 8.50 -11.86
C VAL A 91 -8.39 7.34 -11.01
N TYR A 92 -7.08 7.33 -10.76
CA TYR A 92 -6.39 6.47 -9.81
C TYR A 92 -5.33 7.27 -9.08
N TYR A 93 -5.17 7.01 -7.81
CA TYR A 93 -4.15 7.64 -6.98
C TYR A 93 -3.60 6.65 -5.97
N ASN A 94 -2.29 6.61 -5.84
CA ASN A 94 -1.59 5.80 -4.84
C ASN A 94 -0.53 6.67 -4.18
N ARG A 95 -0.70 6.94 -2.88
CA ARG A 95 0.37 7.51 -2.07
C ARG A 95 1.21 6.37 -1.55
N VAL A 96 2.47 6.37 -1.90
CA VAL A 96 3.44 5.38 -1.45
C VAL A 96 4.32 6.00 -0.38
N ILE A 97 4.43 5.31 0.74
CA ILE A 97 5.29 5.70 1.86
C ILE A 97 6.40 4.67 1.94
N ILE A 98 7.63 5.13 1.98
CA ILE A 98 8.79 4.27 2.15
C ILE A 98 9.06 4.11 3.64
N VAL A 99 8.86 2.91 4.11
CA VAL A 99 9.03 2.56 5.53
C VAL A 99 10.32 1.77 5.70
N GLY A 100 11.15 2.20 6.66
CA GLY A 100 12.24 1.39 7.17
C GLY A 100 11.73 0.60 8.37
N ASP A 101 11.51 -0.70 8.20
CA ASP A 101 11.14 -1.57 9.31
C ASP A 101 12.36 -2.43 9.68
N ILE A 102 12.89 -2.22 10.87
CA ILE A 102 14.08 -2.93 11.39
C ILE A 102 13.78 -4.42 11.68
N TYR A 103 12.53 -4.76 11.94
CA TYR A 103 12.15 -6.15 12.25
C TYR A 103 11.97 -6.99 10.99
N LEU A 104 11.60 -6.37 9.88
CA LEU A 104 11.49 -7.08 8.62
C LEU A 104 12.84 -7.34 7.97
N GLU A 105 13.92 -6.70 8.44
CA GLU A 105 15.26 -6.72 7.85
C GLU A 105 15.25 -6.46 6.32
N ALA A 106 14.09 -6.03 5.82
CA ALA A 106 13.84 -5.78 4.42
C ALA A 106 14.20 -4.34 4.04
N LYS A 107 14.76 -4.19 2.88
CA LYS A 107 15.09 -2.86 2.31
C LYS A 107 13.91 -2.38 1.48
N PRO A 108 13.84 -1.05 1.35
CA PRO A 108 12.78 -0.30 1.99
C PRO A 108 11.43 -0.92 1.61
N VAL A 109 10.53 -1.00 2.57
CA VAL A 109 9.16 -1.50 2.37
C VAL A 109 8.30 -0.37 1.81
N ALA A 110 7.57 -0.64 0.74
CA ALA A 110 6.61 0.31 0.18
C ALA A 110 5.22 0.08 0.79
N GLN A 111 4.75 1.01 1.59
CA GLN A 111 3.38 1.02 2.08
C GLN A 111 2.48 1.83 1.14
N CYS A 112 1.34 1.26 0.75
CA CYS A 112 0.48 1.80 -0.31
C CYS A 112 -0.89 2.22 0.22
N LEU A 113 -1.26 3.48 -0.04
CA LEU A 113 -2.61 4.01 0.17
C LEU A 113 -3.24 4.28 -1.18
N VAL A 114 -4.22 3.46 -1.55
CA VAL A 114 -4.80 3.45 -2.89
C VAL A 114 -6.21 4.01 -2.91
N TRP A 115 -6.46 4.90 -3.85
CA TRP A 115 -7.79 5.37 -4.22
C TRP A 115 -8.03 5.21 -5.73
N ARG A 116 -9.25 4.92 -6.11
CA ARG A 116 -9.70 4.95 -7.50
C ARG A 116 -11.12 5.48 -7.61
N THR A 117 -11.42 6.10 -8.71
CA THR A 117 -12.81 6.50 -9.00
C THR A 117 -13.70 5.26 -9.23
N THR A 118 -14.96 5.39 -8.86
CA THR A 118 -16.01 4.42 -9.16
C THR A 118 -16.80 4.80 -10.43
N ASN A 119 -16.43 5.88 -11.10
CA ASN A 119 -17.13 6.35 -12.30
C ASN A 119 -16.98 5.35 -13.44
N TYR A 120 -18.11 4.87 -13.94
CA TYR A 120 -18.19 3.82 -14.97
C TYR A 120 -17.35 4.11 -16.24
N PRO A 121 -17.31 5.33 -16.80
CA PRO A 121 -16.51 5.61 -18.00
C PRO A 121 -15.01 5.27 -17.88
N HIS A 122 -14.47 5.23 -16.66
CA HIS A 122 -13.06 4.91 -16.43
C HIS A 122 -12.80 3.44 -16.07
N SER A 123 -13.87 2.62 -15.94
CA SER A 123 -13.75 1.25 -15.44
C SER A 123 -12.85 0.36 -16.29
N GLU A 124 -12.93 0.48 -17.63
CA GLU A 124 -12.11 -0.29 -18.56
C GLU A 124 -10.64 0.08 -18.47
N VAL A 125 -10.33 1.37 -18.40
CA VAL A 125 -8.95 1.86 -18.28
C VAL A 125 -8.34 1.51 -16.93
N LEU A 126 -9.14 1.52 -15.86
CA LEU A 126 -8.71 1.17 -14.51
C LEU A 126 -8.48 -0.33 -14.33
N HIS A 127 -8.98 -1.16 -15.24
CA HIS A 127 -8.84 -2.60 -15.11
C HIS A 127 -7.38 -3.04 -15.17
N GLY A 128 -6.88 -3.63 -14.08
CA GLY A 128 -5.52 -4.13 -13.95
C GLY A 128 -4.47 -3.07 -13.56
N VAL A 129 -4.77 -1.76 -13.63
CA VAL A 129 -3.80 -0.69 -13.32
C VAL A 129 -3.15 -0.87 -11.96
N ALA A 130 -3.94 -1.02 -10.91
CA ALA A 130 -3.40 -1.14 -9.57
C ALA A 130 -2.54 -2.40 -9.39
N GLY A 131 -2.96 -3.53 -9.97
CA GLY A 131 -2.17 -4.75 -9.99
C GLY A 131 -0.85 -4.58 -10.74
N ASP A 132 -0.86 -3.96 -11.93
CA ASP A 132 0.37 -3.71 -12.68
C ASP A 132 1.31 -2.74 -11.94
N VAL A 133 0.77 -1.68 -11.31
CA VAL A 133 1.56 -0.79 -10.43
C VAL A 133 2.20 -1.57 -9.29
N PHE A 134 1.46 -2.48 -8.65
CA PHE A 134 1.99 -3.29 -7.55
C PHE A 134 3.07 -4.25 -8.01
N PHE A 135 2.74 -5.11 -9.00
CA PHE A 135 3.59 -6.26 -9.34
C PHE A 135 4.71 -5.91 -10.33
N LYS A 136 4.49 -4.94 -11.23
CA LYS A 136 5.45 -4.59 -12.27
C LYS A 136 6.21 -3.28 -12.04
N TYR A 137 5.79 -2.49 -11.05
CA TYR A 137 6.49 -1.26 -10.73
C TYR A 137 7.01 -1.27 -9.30
N LEU A 138 6.14 -1.37 -8.30
CA LEU A 138 6.56 -1.27 -6.89
C LEU A 138 7.37 -2.48 -6.42
N LEU A 139 6.92 -3.71 -6.68
CA LEU A 139 7.68 -4.91 -6.31
C LEU A 139 9.00 -5.03 -7.08
N GLU A 140 9.11 -4.48 -8.29
CA GLU A 140 10.39 -4.42 -9.00
C GLU A 140 11.37 -3.45 -8.35
N ALA A 141 10.89 -2.31 -7.85
CA ALA A 141 11.72 -1.26 -7.26
C ALA A 141 12.06 -1.54 -5.78
N TYR A 142 11.09 -2.04 -5.01
CA TYR A 142 11.19 -2.13 -3.55
C TYR A 142 11.20 -3.57 -3.02
N GLN A 143 10.91 -4.56 -3.84
CA GLN A 143 10.83 -6.00 -3.50
C GLN A 143 9.77 -6.38 -2.47
N VAL A 144 9.32 -5.46 -1.62
CA VAL A 144 8.33 -5.66 -0.56
C VAL A 144 7.27 -4.57 -0.59
N ILE A 145 6.01 -4.98 -0.58
CA ILE A 145 4.85 -4.08 -0.44
C ILE A 145 4.07 -4.47 0.80
N MET A 146 3.67 -3.46 1.57
CA MET A 146 2.85 -3.63 2.76
C MET A 146 1.51 -2.89 2.60
N SER A 147 0.44 -3.47 3.17
CA SER A 147 -0.86 -2.80 3.24
C SER A 147 -0.80 -1.58 4.17
N ASP A 148 -1.73 -0.66 3.98
CA ASP A 148 -1.99 0.36 4.98
C ASP A 148 -2.74 -0.26 6.19
N ASN A 149 -2.76 0.46 7.28
CA ASN A 149 -3.41 0.09 8.52
C ASN A 149 -4.87 0.58 8.59
N ALA A 150 -5.40 1.13 7.52
CA ALA A 150 -6.70 1.79 7.50
C ALA A 150 -7.45 1.49 6.21
N GLN A 151 -8.13 0.35 6.17
CA GLN A 151 -8.81 -0.10 4.98
C GLN A 151 -10.32 0.11 5.07
N THR A 152 -10.91 0.57 3.97
CA THR A 152 -12.36 0.48 3.73
C THR A 152 -12.71 -0.94 3.26
N GLY A 153 -13.99 -1.33 3.27
CA GLY A 153 -14.41 -2.62 2.71
C GLY A 153 -13.94 -2.84 1.26
N ASN A 154 -13.87 -1.78 0.44
CA ASN A 154 -13.29 -1.84 -0.90
C ASN A 154 -11.78 -2.03 -0.87
N GLY A 155 -11.08 -1.44 0.11
CA GLY A 155 -9.64 -1.63 0.33
C GLY A 155 -9.32 -3.07 0.74
N GLN A 156 -10.09 -3.63 1.64
CA GLN A 156 -10.00 -5.05 2.01
C GLN A 156 -10.14 -5.97 0.79
N GLN A 157 -11.19 -5.80 0.00
CA GLN A 157 -11.42 -6.61 -1.20
C GLN A 157 -10.29 -6.43 -2.23
N PHE A 158 -9.77 -5.22 -2.34
CA PHE A 158 -8.60 -4.92 -3.18
C PHE A 158 -7.39 -5.74 -2.72
N TRP A 159 -7.03 -5.69 -1.43
CA TRP A 159 -5.89 -6.42 -0.89
C TRP A 159 -6.06 -7.94 -0.99
N LEU A 160 -7.23 -8.48 -0.69
CA LEU A 160 -7.52 -9.91 -0.89
C LEU A 160 -7.24 -10.34 -2.32
N THR A 161 -7.66 -9.54 -3.31
CA THR A 161 -7.37 -9.82 -4.73
C THR A 161 -5.87 -9.80 -5.04
N GLN A 162 -5.11 -8.85 -4.47
CA GLN A 162 -3.65 -8.81 -4.69
C GLN A 162 -2.93 -9.97 -3.99
N ILE A 163 -3.37 -10.35 -2.79
CA ILE A 163 -2.82 -11.49 -2.05
C ILE A 163 -3.05 -12.79 -2.83
N SER A 164 -4.28 -13.08 -3.27
CA SER A 164 -4.58 -14.26 -4.08
C SER A 164 -3.74 -14.31 -5.35
N ARG A 165 -3.56 -13.17 -6.02
CA ARG A 165 -2.66 -13.07 -7.18
C ARG A 165 -1.22 -13.38 -6.80
N ALA A 166 -0.71 -12.83 -5.70
CA ALA A 166 0.66 -13.08 -5.22
C ALA A 166 0.90 -14.55 -4.91
N LEU A 167 -0.04 -15.22 -4.26
CA LEU A 167 0.01 -16.65 -4.00
C LEU A 167 0.04 -17.47 -5.31
N TYR A 168 -0.78 -17.10 -6.29
CA TYR A 168 -0.79 -17.72 -7.61
C TYR A 168 0.54 -17.53 -8.37
N GLU A 169 1.15 -16.36 -8.26
CA GLU A 169 2.46 -16.03 -8.86
C GLU A 169 3.65 -16.59 -8.05
N ASN A 170 3.41 -17.38 -6.98
CA ASN A 170 4.41 -17.94 -6.08
C ASN A 170 5.31 -16.88 -5.41
N LEU A 171 4.76 -15.73 -5.09
CA LEU A 171 5.41 -14.74 -4.26
C LEU A 171 5.21 -15.08 -2.78
N PHE A 172 6.05 -14.51 -1.94
CA PHE A 172 5.90 -14.65 -0.50
C PHE A 172 4.82 -13.71 0.00
N VAL A 173 3.86 -14.24 0.75
CA VAL A 173 2.78 -13.47 1.37
C VAL A 173 2.82 -13.67 2.86
N TYR A 174 2.73 -12.59 3.62
CA TYR A 174 2.77 -12.66 5.07
C TYR A 174 1.63 -11.86 5.69
N TYR A 175 1.19 -12.36 6.83
CA TYR A 175 0.48 -11.60 7.84
C TYR A 175 1.51 -11.00 8.81
N TYR A 176 1.38 -9.71 9.12
CA TYR A 176 2.27 -9.01 10.02
C TYR A 176 1.48 -8.29 11.12
N ASP A 177 1.63 -8.75 12.36
CA ASP A 177 1.17 -8.04 13.55
C ASP A 177 2.26 -7.07 13.99
N SER A 178 2.10 -5.81 13.63
CA SER A 178 3.11 -4.78 13.91
C SER A 178 3.20 -4.44 15.40
N MET A 179 2.15 -4.67 16.19
CA MET A 179 2.17 -4.46 17.64
C MET A 179 3.03 -5.50 18.36
N ARG A 180 2.94 -6.77 17.91
CA ARG A 180 3.71 -7.89 18.49
C ARG A 180 4.98 -8.19 17.71
N CYS A 181 5.26 -7.46 16.63
CA CYS A 181 6.36 -7.75 15.70
C CYS A 181 6.35 -9.21 15.20
N LYS A 182 5.15 -9.77 15.01
CA LYS A 182 4.98 -11.15 14.60
C LYS A 182 4.73 -11.23 13.10
N LEU A 183 5.59 -11.97 12.40
CA LEU A 183 5.48 -12.24 10.98
C LEU A 183 5.08 -13.71 10.76
N GLN A 184 4.01 -13.96 10.03
CA GLN A 184 3.50 -15.28 9.71
C GLN A 184 3.33 -15.46 8.20
N LEU A 185 3.95 -16.50 7.63
CA LEU A 185 3.81 -16.84 6.22
C LEU A 185 2.38 -17.34 5.93
N ILE A 186 1.78 -16.81 4.86
CA ILE A 186 0.52 -17.28 4.30
C ILE A 186 0.87 -18.12 3.07
N GLY A 187 0.89 -19.42 3.23
CA GLY A 187 1.38 -20.34 2.19
C GLY A 187 0.35 -20.71 1.12
N ASN A 188 -0.94 -20.46 1.37
CA ASN A 188 -2.03 -20.80 0.44
C ASN A 188 -3.34 -20.06 0.80
N GLU A 189 -4.35 -20.20 -0.07
CA GLU A 189 -5.67 -19.59 0.12
C GLU A 189 -6.39 -20.08 1.40
N GLY A 190 -6.19 -21.33 1.82
CA GLY A 190 -6.76 -21.84 3.08
C GLY A 190 -6.24 -21.10 4.30
N ALA A 191 -4.92 -20.89 4.38
CA ALA A 191 -4.28 -20.12 5.43
C ALA A 191 -4.71 -18.64 5.40
N LEU A 192 -4.94 -18.08 4.21
CA LEU A 192 -5.48 -16.73 4.07
C LEU A 192 -6.90 -16.63 4.65
N GLU A 193 -7.77 -17.58 4.36
CA GLU A 193 -9.15 -17.57 4.86
C GLU A 193 -9.21 -17.67 6.38
N GLU A 194 -8.33 -18.47 7.00
CA GLU A 194 -8.20 -18.56 8.47
C GLU A 194 -7.77 -17.24 9.11
N LEU A 195 -6.88 -16.49 8.47
CA LEU A 195 -6.37 -15.21 8.97
C LEU A 195 -7.24 -14.00 8.62
N LYS A 196 -8.19 -14.15 7.71
CA LYS A 196 -9.00 -13.05 7.19
C LYS A 196 -9.77 -12.30 8.28
N SER A 197 -10.37 -13.01 9.24
CA SER A 197 -11.07 -12.40 10.37
C SER A 197 -10.13 -11.67 11.32
N THR A 198 -8.89 -12.13 11.45
CA THR A 198 -7.86 -11.48 12.27
C THR A 198 -7.35 -10.21 11.60
N MET A 199 -7.09 -10.27 10.30
CA MET A 199 -6.54 -9.14 9.53
C MET A 199 -7.57 -8.02 9.32
N TRP A 200 -8.87 -8.34 9.23
CA TRP A 200 -9.95 -7.40 8.90
C TRP A 200 -11.18 -7.59 9.80
N GLY A 201 -10.99 -8.02 11.04
CA GLY A 201 -12.07 -8.15 12.02
C GLY A 201 -12.58 -6.81 12.54
N GLU A 202 -13.61 -6.86 13.40
CA GLU A 202 -14.24 -5.69 14.01
C GLU A 202 -13.49 -5.15 15.24
N ASP A 203 -12.39 -5.81 15.65
CA ASP A 203 -11.60 -5.42 16.82
C ASP A 203 -10.75 -4.16 16.50
N ASP A 204 -10.65 -3.23 17.43
CA ASP A 204 -9.86 -1.99 17.32
C ASP A 204 -8.36 -2.25 17.06
N SER A 205 -7.89 -3.48 17.24
CA SER A 205 -6.51 -3.90 16.95
C SER A 205 -6.22 -4.13 15.47
N TYR A 206 -7.22 -4.13 14.58
CA TYR A 206 -7.02 -4.41 13.14
C TYR A 206 -6.01 -3.47 12.45
N CYS A 207 -5.86 -2.25 12.95
CA CYS A 207 -4.91 -1.27 12.41
C CYS A 207 -3.44 -1.68 12.58
N TYR A 208 -3.14 -2.69 13.39
CA TYR A 208 -1.82 -3.27 13.57
C TYR A 208 -1.62 -4.55 12.75
N GLN A 209 -2.66 -5.01 12.08
CA GLN A 209 -2.70 -6.26 11.32
C GLN A 209 -2.51 -5.95 9.84
N LEU A 210 -1.32 -6.22 9.32
CA LEU A 210 -0.93 -5.81 7.97
C LEU A 210 -0.71 -7.03 7.08
N ALA A 211 -0.99 -6.87 5.79
CA ALA A 211 -0.60 -7.82 4.76
C ALA A 211 0.71 -7.37 4.10
N ILE A 212 1.61 -8.31 3.86
CA ILE A 212 2.86 -8.09 3.14
C ILE A 212 2.91 -9.01 1.94
N ILE A 213 3.29 -8.46 0.79
CA ILE A 213 3.65 -9.20 -0.43
C ILE A 213 5.12 -8.93 -0.71
N SER A 214 5.92 -9.99 -0.89
CA SER A 214 7.37 -9.89 -1.06
C SER A 214 7.86 -10.78 -2.19
N LYS A 215 8.87 -10.29 -2.94
CA LYS A 215 9.65 -11.10 -3.88
C LYS A 215 10.74 -11.94 -3.22
N VAL A 216 11.13 -11.55 -2.02
CA VAL A 216 12.17 -12.22 -1.25
C VAL A 216 11.55 -12.85 -0.01
N GLU A 217 12.12 -13.97 0.43
CA GLU A 217 11.72 -14.57 1.69
C GLU A 217 12.15 -13.66 2.85
N LEU A 218 11.18 -13.33 3.71
CA LEU A 218 11.43 -12.57 4.92
C LEU A 218 11.65 -13.53 6.09
N PRO A 219 12.48 -13.16 7.07
CA PRO A 219 12.75 -14.01 8.23
C PRO A 219 11.45 -14.26 9.00
N ALA A 220 10.84 -15.44 8.82
CA ALA A 220 9.66 -15.87 9.55
C ALA A 220 10.05 -16.30 10.97
N GLY A 221 9.22 -15.97 11.94
CA GLY A 221 9.40 -16.42 13.33
C GLY A 221 10.04 -15.39 14.26
N LEU A 222 10.04 -14.10 13.92
CA LEU A 222 10.33 -13.04 14.87
C LEU A 222 9.18 -12.94 15.89
N GLU A 223 9.12 -13.86 16.85
CA GLU A 223 8.39 -13.64 18.09
C GLU A 223 9.33 -12.88 19.04
N VAL A 224 9.14 -11.58 19.17
CA VAL A 224 9.75 -10.84 20.28
C VAL A 224 8.92 -11.20 21.50
N GLU A 225 9.43 -12.13 22.33
CA GLU A 225 8.88 -12.34 23.68
C GLU A 225 8.93 -10.98 24.41
N ILE A 226 7.78 -10.33 24.51
CA ILE A 226 7.61 -9.21 25.44
C ILE A 226 7.67 -9.87 26.82
N LYS A 227 8.85 -9.84 27.45
CA LYS A 227 8.94 -10.14 28.88
C LYS A 227 8.14 -9.04 29.56
N GLU A 228 6.94 -9.40 30.04
CA GLU A 228 6.20 -8.57 30.98
C GLU A 228 7.15 -8.33 32.15
N GLY A 229 7.51 -7.09 32.36
CA GLY A 229 8.39 -6.67 33.42
C GLY A 229 7.73 -6.93 34.77
N ALA A 230 8.45 -7.61 35.64
CA ALA A 230 8.18 -7.75 37.06
C ALA A 230 8.24 -6.40 37.77
#